data_adc90cc519cb7b0595183682bf6d53ab
#
_entry.id   adc90cc519cb7b0595183682bf6d53ab
#
_cell.length_a   1.000
_cell.length_b   1.000
_cell.length_c   1.000
_cell.angle_alpha   90.00
_cell.angle_beta   90.00
_cell.angle_gamma   90.00
#
_symmetry.space_group_name_H-M   'P 1'
#
loop_
_entity.id
_entity.type
_entity.pdbx_description
1 polymer ?
#
loop_
_entity_poly.entity_id
_entity_poly.type
_entity_poly.pdbx_seq_one_letter_code
_entity_poly.pdbx_strand_id
1 'polypeptide(L)'
;MIKNEIQFILNDKLIKVNNFDTNTTVLNYLRESKKLIGTKEGCASGDCGACTSIVVELEDNKLKYKSINTCIMFLYSLHGKQLITVEHLANDKLHPVQQSMVDNHGSQCGFCTPGFVMAMFGMYKNKIQPTNSNIDEYLAGNLCRCTGYNSIKKAAKKMYSYGKKDKFTSGEKK
;
A
#
# COMPACT_ATOMS: atom_id res chain seq x y z
N MET A 1 10.22 25.15 22.41
CA MET A 1 10.79 24.37 21.29
C MET A 1 9.76 23.35 20.86
N ILE A 2 9.27 23.45 19.64
CA ILE A 2 8.40 22.40 19.06
C ILE A 2 9.30 21.18 18.88
N LYS A 3 9.02 20.11 19.62
CA LYS A 3 9.73 18.84 19.40
C LYS A 3 9.34 18.32 18.03
N ASN A 4 10.25 18.39 17.07
CA ASN A 4 10.10 17.80 15.74
C ASN A 4 10.28 16.27 15.83
N GLU A 5 9.41 15.62 16.62
CA GLU A 5 9.39 14.18 16.81
C GLU A 5 8.04 13.62 16.35
N ILE A 6 8.09 12.63 15.49
CA ILE A 6 6.92 11.82 15.12
C ILE A 6 7.15 10.37 15.49
N GLN A 7 6.06 9.68 15.80
CA GLN A 7 6.05 8.25 16.08
C GLN A 7 4.95 7.60 15.24
N PHE A 8 5.29 6.54 14.54
CA PHE A 8 4.35 5.76 13.73
C PHE A 8 4.82 4.32 13.60
N ILE A 9 3.95 3.43 13.18
CA ILE A 9 4.30 2.05 12.91
C ILE A 9 4.63 1.92 11.42
N LEU A 10 5.87 1.55 11.08
CA LEU A 10 6.23 1.17 9.71
C LEU A 10 6.21 -0.34 9.61
N ASN A 11 5.26 -0.84 8.83
CA ASN A 11 4.99 -2.27 8.73
C ASN A 11 4.57 -2.85 10.10
N ASP A 12 5.48 -3.48 10.84
CA ASP A 12 5.29 -4.05 12.18
C ASP A 12 6.18 -3.39 13.25
N LYS A 13 6.98 -2.36 12.88
CA LYS A 13 7.98 -1.76 13.75
C LYS A 13 7.59 -0.35 14.14
N LEU A 14 7.62 -0.04 15.45
CA LEU A 14 7.49 1.33 15.92
C LEU A 14 8.73 2.14 15.51
N ILE A 15 8.50 3.22 14.81
CA ILE A 15 9.51 4.15 14.33
C ILE A 15 9.34 5.49 15.05
N LYS A 16 10.47 6.02 15.54
CA LYS A 16 10.57 7.39 16.05
C LYS A 16 11.51 8.15 15.13
N VAL A 17 11.07 9.30 14.67
CA VAL A 17 11.87 10.17 13.80
C VAL A 17 11.97 11.54 14.44
N ASN A 18 13.20 11.99 14.64
CA ASN A 18 13.51 13.29 15.22
C ASN A 18 14.29 14.14 14.20
N ASN A 19 14.15 15.44 14.25
CA ASN A 19 14.95 16.39 13.46
C ASN A 19 14.93 16.10 11.96
N PHE A 20 13.74 15.92 11.38
CA PHE A 20 13.55 15.74 9.95
C PHE A 20 13.08 17.05 9.29
N ASP A 21 13.37 17.20 7.99
CA ASP A 21 12.83 18.30 7.20
C ASP A 21 11.31 18.12 7.05
N THR A 22 10.55 19.17 7.38
CA THR A 22 9.07 19.17 7.31
C THR A 22 8.55 18.93 5.90
N ASN A 23 9.34 19.19 4.87
CA ASN A 23 9.02 18.91 3.46
C ASN A 23 9.34 17.46 3.04
N THR A 24 9.90 16.64 3.95
CA THR A 24 10.18 15.24 3.65
C THR A 24 8.89 14.50 3.30
N THR A 25 8.81 13.94 2.10
CA THR A 25 7.71 13.07 1.70
C THR A 25 7.88 11.67 2.29
N VAL A 26 6.76 10.96 2.44
CA VAL A 26 6.79 9.55 2.87
C VAL A 26 7.63 8.71 1.88
N LEU A 27 7.53 8.97 0.58
CA LEU A 27 8.28 8.26 -0.45
C LEU A 27 9.79 8.42 -0.27
N ASN A 28 10.27 9.66 -0.11
CA ASN A 28 11.70 9.93 0.09
C ASN A 28 12.20 9.24 1.36
N TYR A 29 11.45 9.34 2.45
CA TYR A 29 11.80 8.65 3.70
C TYR A 29 11.91 7.13 3.53
N LEU A 30 10.94 6.50 2.86
CA LEU A 30 10.96 5.06 2.59
C LEU A 30 12.19 4.67 1.77
N ARG A 31 12.44 5.37 0.67
CA ARG A 31 13.47 5.01 -0.29
C ARG A 31 14.88 5.39 0.16
N GLU A 32 15.05 6.59 0.73
CA GLU A 32 16.36 7.13 1.08
C GLU A 32 16.79 6.73 2.48
N SER A 33 15.91 6.85 3.48
CA SER A 33 16.24 6.58 4.88
C SER A 33 16.05 5.11 5.25
N LYS A 34 14.97 4.47 4.79
CA LYS A 34 14.64 3.07 5.14
C LYS A 34 15.09 2.04 4.10
N LYS A 35 15.54 2.50 2.92
CA LYS A 35 15.96 1.63 1.80
C LYS A 35 14.86 0.65 1.33
N LEU A 36 13.59 1.00 1.59
CA LEU A 36 12.41 0.27 1.12
C LEU A 36 12.08 0.75 -0.30
N ILE A 37 12.70 0.16 -1.29
CA ILE A 37 12.65 0.59 -2.70
C ILE A 37 11.53 -0.07 -3.52
N GLY A 38 10.74 -0.95 -2.91
CA GLY A 38 9.56 -1.57 -3.54
C GLY A 38 8.49 -0.54 -3.87
N THR A 39 8.30 0.48 -3.03
CA THR A 39 7.48 1.64 -3.34
C THR A 39 8.19 2.49 -4.39
N LYS A 40 7.59 2.65 -5.58
CA LYS A 40 8.24 3.25 -6.75
C LYS A 40 7.92 4.74 -6.88
N GLU A 41 8.84 5.50 -7.46
CA GLU A 41 8.63 6.88 -7.86
C GLU A 41 8.40 6.93 -9.38
N GLY A 42 7.21 7.33 -9.80
CA GLY A 42 6.87 7.51 -11.21
C GLY A 42 6.72 8.99 -11.57
N CYS A 43 5.65 9.63 -11.13
CA CYS A 43 5.32 11.01 -11.49
C CYS A 43 5.79 12.07 -10.46
N ALA A 44 6.01 11.67 -9.20
CA ALA A 44 6.25 12.56 -8.05
C ALA A 44 5.18 13.64 -7.82
N SER A 45 3.98 13.50 -8.40
CA SER A 45 2.89 14.49 -8.40
C SER A 45 1.53 13.92 -7.96
N GLY A 46 1.50 12.66 -7.50
CA GLY A 46 0.27 12.04 -6.99
C GLY A 46 -0.63 11.39 -8.04
N ASP A 47 -0.25 11.35 -9.34
CA ASP A 47 -1.14 10.94 -10.43
C ASP A 47 -1.02 9.45 -10.81
N CYS A 48 0.21 8.90 -10.86
CA CYS A 48 0.43 7.58 -11.49
C CYS A 48 0.21 6.38 -10.57
N GLY A 49 0.17 6.57 -9.26
CA GLY A 49 -0.04 5.51 -8.27
C GLY A 49 1.10 4.50 -8.11
N ALA A 50 2.27 4.68 -8.77
CA ALA A 50 3.41 3.79 -8.59
C ALA A 50 3.94 3.79 -7.15
N CYS A 51 3.70 4.86 -6.41
CA CYS A 51 4.07 5.07 -5.02
C CYS A 51 2.98 4.69 -4.01
N THR A 52 1.89 4.04 -4.43
CA THR A 52 0.79 3.68 -3.53
C THR A 52 1.29 2.81 -2.38
N SER A 53 0.92 3.20 -1.17
CA SER A 53 1.09 2.43 0.07
C SER A 53 -0.20 2.51 0.89
N ILE A 54 -0.30 1.77 1.99
CA ILE A 54 -1.49 1.79 2.84
C ILE A 54 -1.18 2.46 4.18
N VAL A 55 -1.96 3.46 4.51
CA VAL A 55 -2.05 3.98 5.88
C VAL A 55 -3.21 3.30 6.59
N VAL A 56 -2.95 2.84 7.81
CA VAL A 56 -3.97 2.29 8.70
C VAL A 56 -4.23 3.29 9.81
N GLU A 57 -5.48 3.62 9.98
CA GLU A 57 -5.97 4.53 11.02
C GLU A 57 -7.07 3.86 11.83
N LEU A 58 -7.17 4.21 13.10
CA LEU A 58 -8.27 3.78 13.97
C LEU A 58 -9.38 4.83 13.88
N GLU A 59 -10.51 4.46 13.30
CA GLU A 59 -11.73 5.28 13.21
C GLU A 59 -12.89 4.47 13.78
N ASP A 60 -13.63 5.03 14.74
CA ASP A 60 -14.78 4.39 15.39
C ASP A 60 -14.47 2.97 15.92
N ASN A 61 -13.32 2.81 16.58
CA ASN A 61 -12.80 1.53 17.07
C ASN A 61 -12.61 0.45 15.98
N LYS A 62 -12.48 0.86 14.70
CA LYS A 62 -12.20 -0.03 13.58
C LYS A 62 -10.97 0.44 12.82
N LEU A 63 -10.17 -0.53 12.39
CA LEU A 63 -9.04 -0.23 11.52
C LEU A 63 -9.54 0.05 10.10
N LYS A 64 -9.17 1.21 9.56
CA LYS A 64 -9.41 1.63 8.18
C LYS A 64 -8.12 1.60 7.38
N TYR A 65 -8.15 0.97 6.22
CA TYR A 65 -7.01 0.81 5.33
C TYR A 65 -7.16 1.76 4.14
N LYS A 66 -6.40 2.85 4.13
CA LYS A 66 -6.50 3.91 3.13
C LYS A 66 -5.31 3.86 2.18
N SER A 67 -5.59 3.76 0.88
CA SER A 67 -4.55 3.92 -0.16
C SER A 67 -4.11 5.38 -0.20
N ILE A 68 -2.80 5.60 -0.21
CA ILE A 68 -2.20 6.93 -0.26
C ILE A 68 -1.11 7.01 -1.32
N ASN A 69 -0.90 8.18 -1.90
CA ASN A 69 0.23 8.49 -2.76
C ASN A 69 1.38 9.05 -1.93
N THR A 70 2.38 8.21 -1.66
CA THR A 70 3.48 8.56 -0.76
C THR A 70 4.39 9.68 -1.28
N CYS A 71 4.37 9.96 -2.60
CA CYS A 71 5.17 11.03 -3.19
C CYS A 71 4.69 12.44 -2.86
N ILE A 72 3.42 12.60 -2.47
CA ILE A 72 2.83 13.90 -2.09
C ILE A 72 2.42 13.97 -0.62
N MET A 73 2.42 12.83 0.10
CA MET A 73 2.13 12.81 1.52
C MET A 73 3.39 13.17 2.32
N PHE A 74 3.31 14.14 3.20
CA PHE A 74 4.41 14.51 4.09
C PHE A 74 4.57 13.53 5.24
N LEU A 75 5.82 13.31 5.65
CA LEU A 75 6.19 12.33 6.67
C LEU A 75 5.49 12.57 8.02
N TYR A 76 5.34 13.83 8.43
CA TYR A 76 4.70 14.18 9.70
C TYR A 76 3.23 13.72 9.79
N SER A 77 2.56 13.56 8.66
CA SER A 77 1.16 13.08 8.60
C SER A 77 1.00 11.62 9.05
N LEU A 78 2.11 10.89 9.22
CA LEU A 78 2.10 9.52 9.72
C LEU A 78 2.05 9.43 11.25
N HIS A 79 2.19 10.54 11.98
CA HIS A 79 2.18 10.49 13.44
C HIS A 79 0.93 9.79 13.98
N GLY A 80 1.14 8.79 14.85
CA GLY A 80 0.05 8.00 15.45
C GLY A 80 -0.61 6.97 14.51
N LYS A 81 -0.09 6.76 13.29
CA LYS A 81 -0.66 5.85 12.29
C LYS A 81 0.26 4.66 12.02
N GLN A 82 -0.23 3.70 11.24
CA GLN A 82 0.59 2.65 10.67
C GLN A 82 0.71 2.83 9.15
N LEU A 83 1.92 2.70 8.63
CA LEU A 83 2.21 2.64 7.20
C LEU A 83 2.59 1.20 6.83
N ILE A 84 1.92 0.64 5.83
CA ILE A 84 2.22 -0.69 5.27
C ILE A 84 2.73 -0.53 3.85
N THR A 85 3.89 -1.15 3.56
CA THR A 85 4.52 -1.16 2.24
C THR A 85 4.46 -2.55 1.62
N VAL A 86 4.70 -2.62 0.31
CA VAL A 86 4.61 -3.89 -0.45
C VAL A 86 5.58 -4.96 0.06
N GLU A 87 6.73 -4.57 0.58
CA GLU A 87 7.74 -5.48 1.13
C GLU A 87 7.23 -6.28 2.34
N HIS A 88 6.25 -5.72 3.03
CA HIS A 88 5.71 -6.35 4.25
C HIS A 88 4.54 -7.30 4.00
N LEU A 89 4.01 -7.39 2.79
CA LEU A 89 2.81 -8.21 2.53
C LEU A 89 3.11 -9.72 2.62
N ALA A 90 4.21 -10.16 2.05
CA ALA A 90 4.63 -11.56 2.09
C ALA A 90 5.27 -11.93 3.44
N ASN A 91 5.13 -13.20 3.79
CA ASN A 91 5.96 -13.92 4.76
C ASN A 91 6.65 -15.06 4.00
N ASP A 92 6.58 -16.30 4.54
CA ASP A 92 7.04 -17.51 3.83
C ASP A 92 6.26 -17.77 2.53
N LYS A 93 5.05 -17.19 2.42
CA LYS A 93 4.18 -17.29 1.24
C LYS A 93 3.74 -15.90 0.81
N LEU A 94 3.47 -15.77 -0.48
CA LEU A 94 2.88 -14.55 -1.02
C LEU A 94 1.51 -14.27 -0.40
N HIS A 95 1.23 -13.01 -0.17
CA HIS A 95 -0.12 -12.57 0.20
C HIS A 95 -1.12 -12.93 -0.92
N PRO A 96 -2.41 -13.26 -0.63
CA PRO A 96 -3.42 -13.57 -1.64
C PRO A 96 -3.45 -12.60 -2.82
N VAL A 97 -3.31 -11.30 -2.57
CA VAL A 97 -3.24 -10.27 -3.61
C VAL A 97 -2.01 -10.45 -4.51
N GLN A 98 -0.84 -10.71 -3.93
CA GLN A 98 0.40 -10.92 -4.68
C GLN A 98 0.30 -12.21 -5.50
N GLN A 99 -0.18 -13.29 -4.90
CA GLN A 99 -0.37 -14.57 -5.57
C GLN A 99 -1.34 -14.43 -6.75
N SER A 100 -2.43 -13.70 -6.56
CA SER A 100 -3.38 -13.44 -7.64
C SER A 100 -2.77 -12.66 -8.80
N MET A 101 -1.91 -11.69 -8.52
CA MET A 101 -1.17 -10.95 -9.56
C MET A 101 -0.23 -11.86 -10.35
N VAL A 102 0.46 -12.78 -9.70
CA VAL A 102 1.35 -13.76 -10.35
C VAL A 102 0.54 -14.68 -11.27
N ASP A 103 -0.47 -15.35 -10.74
CA ASP A 103 -1.22 -16.41 -11.45
C ASP A 103 -2.10 -15.87 -12.58
N ASN A 104 -2.43 -14.60 -12.55
CA ASN A 104 -3.21 -13.96 -13.62
C ASN A 104 -2.35 -13.05 -14.52
N HIS A 105 -1.02 -13.17 -14.46
CA HIS A 105 -0.09 -12.41 -15.29
C HIS A 105 -0.31 -10.90 -15.24
N GLY A 106 -0.56 -10.38 -14.03
CA GLY A 106 -0.86 -8.97 -13.79
C GLY A 106 0.35 -8.03 -13.93
N SER A 107 1.53 -8.55 -14.25
CA SER A 107 2.78 -7.79 -14.35
C SER A 107 3.51 -8.09 -15.66
N GLN A 108 4.13 -7.05 -16.26
CA GLN A 108 5.04 -7.17 -17.39
C GLN A 108 6.39 -6.54 -17.03
N CYS A 109 6.59 -5.22 -17.20
CA CYS A 109 7.84 -4.57 -16.79
C CYS A 109 8.04 -4.50 -15.26
N GLY A 110 6.97 -4.63 -14.47
CA GLY A 110 7.00 -4.69 -13.01
C GLY A 110 6.99 -3.33 -12.29
N PHE A 111 7.16 -2.22 -12.99
CA PHE A 111 7.30 -0.92 -12.36
C PHE A 111 6.03 -0.46 -11.60
N CYS A 112 4.86 -0.59 -12.20
CA CYS A 112 3.57 -0.21 -11.58
C CYS A 112 3.03 -1.29 -10.62
N THR A 113 3.56 -2.51 -10.68
CA THR A 113 3.03 -3.67 -9.96
C THR A 113 2.91 -3.46 -8.45
N PRO A 114 3.91 -2.91 -7.74
CA PRO A 114 3.78 -2.65 -6.31
C PRO A 114 2.60 -1.74 -5.96
N GLY A 115 2.39 -0.68 -6.75
CA GLY A 115 1.27 0.25 -6.54
C GLY A 115 -0.09 -0.44 -6.69
N PHE A 116 -0.28 -1.24 -7.75
CA PHE A 116 -1.52 -2.01 -7.93
C PHE A 116 -1.72 -3.05 -6.81
N VAL A 117 -0.67 -3.74 -6.41
CA VAL A 117 -0.72 -4.69 -5.28
C VAL A 117 -1.19 -4.00 -4.01
N MET A 118 -0.69 -2.79 -3.72
CA MET A 118 -1.09 -2.05 -2.52
C MET A 118 -2.52 -1.53 -2.61
N ALA A 119 -2.97 -1.03 -3.76
CA ALA A 119 -4.37 -0.65 -3.96
C ALA A 119 -5.32 -1.85 -3.80
N MET A 120 -4.99 -2.99 -4.41
CA MET A 120 -5.74 -4.25 -4.22
C MET A 120 -5.70 -4.73 -2.77
N PHE A 121 -4.59 -4.56 -2.05
CA PHE A 121 -4.48 -4.90 -0.64
C PHE A 121 -5.42 -4.04 0.22
N GLY A 122 -5.52 -2.73 -0.05
CA GLY A 122 -6.49 -1.85 0.60
C GLY A 122 -7.94 -2.32 0.39
N MET A 123 -8.27 -2.68 -0.86
CA MET A 123 -9.58 -3.26 -1.22
C MET A 123 -9.84 -4.57 -0.45
N TYR A 124 -8.84 -5.46 -0.41
CA TYR A 124 -8.91 -6.75 0.28
C TYR A 124 -9.14 -6.59 1.79
N LYS A 125 -8.39 -5.71 2.46
CA LYS A 125 -8.49 -5.46 3.90
C LYS A 125 -9.80 -4.81 4.30
N ASN A 126 -10.33 -3.92 3.47
CA ASN A 126 -11.65 -3.30 3.67
C ASN A 126 -12.82 -4.23 3.27
N LYS A 127 -12.54 -5.47 2.85
CA LYS A 127 -13.54 -6.50 2.48
C LYS A 127 -14.48 -6.02 1.35
N ILE A 128 -13.97 -5.22 0.43
CA ILE A 128 -14.75 -4.68 -0.69
C ILE A 128 -15.01 -5.79 -1.70
N GLN A 129 -16.28 -5.95 -2.11
CA GLN A 129 -16.65 -6.95 -3.11
C GLN A 129 -15.99 -6.66 -4.47
N PRO A 130 -15.41 -7.66 -5.16
CA PRO A 130 -14.64 -7.46 -6.38
C PRO A 130 -15.55 -7.34 -7.61
N THR A 131 -16.54 -6.44 -7.57
CA THR A 131 -17.35 -6.06 -8.73
C THR A 131 -16.52 -5.24 -9.71
N ASN A 132 -16.93 -5.17 -10.97
CA ASN A 132 -16.22 -4.34 -11.95
C ASN A 132 -16.13 -2.87 -11.49
N SER A 133 -17.22 -2.32 -10.99
CA SER A 133 -17.30 -0.93 -10.52
C SER A 133 -16.32 -0.68 -9.37
N ASN A 134 -16.32 -1.54 -8.34
CA ASN A 134 -15.42 -1.39 -7.20
C ASN A 134 -13.94 -1.55 -7.60
N ILE A 135 -13.65 -2.48 -8.51
CA ILE A 135 -12.29 -2.67 -9.03
C ILE A 135 -11.83 -1.41 -9.78
N ASP A 136 -12.69 -0.88 -10.65
CA ASP A 136 -12.38 0.31 -11.44
C ASP A 136 -12.17 1.53 -10.53
N GLU A 137 -12.97 1.70 -9.50
CA GLU A 137 -12.86 2.77 -8.51
C GLU A 137 -11.55 2.64 -7.70
N TYR A 138 -11.27 1.46 -7.13
CA TYR A 138 -10.08 1.26 -6.29
C TYR A 138 -8.76 1.31 -7.06
N LEU A 139 -8.77 0.96 -8.33
CA LEU A 139 -7.58 0.96 -9.18
C LEU A 139 -7.44 2.22 -10.05
N ALA A 140 -8.43 3.13 -10.04
CA ALA A 140 -8.45 4.33 -10.88
C ALA A 140 -7.20 5.22 -10.69
N GLY A 141 -6.64 5.27 -9.48
CA GLY A 141 -5.43 6.04 -9.16
C GLY A 141 -4.11 5.39 -9.60
N ASN A 142 -4.15 4.22 -10.28
CA ASN A 142 -2.95 3.46 -10.66
C ASN A 142 -2.86 3.31 -12.18
N LEU A 143 -1.73 3.73 -12.77
CA LEU A 143 -1.50 3.68 -14.20
C LEU A 143 -0.54 2.57 -14.59
N CYS A 144 -0.86 1.89 -15.69
CA CYS A 144 0.01 0.89 -16.34
C CYS A 144 0.06 1.11 -17.85
N ARG A 145 1.25 1.17 -18.43
CA ARG A 145 1.43 1.32 -19.88
C ARG A 145 1.53 -0.01 -20.62
N CYS A 146 1.84 -1.10 -19.90
CA CYS A 146 2.21 -2.37 -20.53
C CYS A 146 1.04 -3.34 -20.70
N THR A 147 0.22 -3.55 -19.64
CA THR A 147 -0.69 -4.70 -19.52
C THR A 147 -2.05 -4.51 -20.16
N GLY A 148 -2.43 -3.28 -20.50
CA GLY A 148 -3.81 -2.95 -20.93
C GLY A 148 -4.86 -3.19 -19.85
N TYR A 149 -4.44 -3.33 -18.56
CA TYR A 149 -5.26 -3.48 -17.35
C TYR A 149 -6.06 -4.80 -17.22
N ASN A 150 -6.35 -5.51 -18.28
CA ASN A 150 -7.23 -6.71 -18.24
C ASN A 150 -6.71 -7.80 -17.28
N SER A 151 -5.42 -8.10 -17.31
CA SER A 151 -4.80 -9.08 -16.42
C SER A 151 -4.82 -8.62 -14.96
N ILE A 152 -4.62 -7.32 -14.70
CA ILE A 152 -4.68 -6.73 -13.37
C ILE A 152 -6.10 -6.79 -12.81
N LYS A 153 -7.10 -6.39 -13.61
CA LYS A 153 -8.53 -6.50 -13.23
C LYS A 153 -8.94 -7.94 -12.96
N LYS A 154 -8.44 -8.89 -13.76
CA LYS A 154 -8.66 -10.32 -13.54
C LYS A 154 -8.05 -10.78 -12.22
N ALA A 155 -6.85 -10.32 -11.89
CA ALA A 155 -6.22 -10.59 -10.61
C ALA A 155 -7.04 -10.02 -9.44
N ALA A 156 -7.51 -8.78 -9.54
CA ALA A 156 -8.35 -8.16 -8.52
C ALA A 156 -9.65 -8.95 -8.29
N LYS A 157 -10.30 -9.44 -9.35
CA LYS A 157 -11.49 -10.30 -9.22
C LYS A 157 -11.24 -11.60 -8.48
N LYS A 158 -10.05 -12.19 -8.66
CA LYS A 158 -9.71 -13.51 -8.14
C LYS A 158 -8.99 -13.48 -6.78
N MET A 159 -8.55 -12.32 -6.29
CA MET A 159 -7.69 -12.25 -5.09
C MET A 159 -8.29 -12.94 -3.85
N TYR A 160 -9.61 -12.93 -3.68
CA TYR A 160 -10.28 -13.57 -2.55
C TYR A 160 -10.33 -15.11 -2.64
N SER A 161 -10.10 -15.70 -3.82
CA SER A 161 -10.06 -17.16 -3.98
C SER A 161 -8.75 -17.79 -3.45
N TYR A 162 -7.71 -16.98 -3.23
CA TYR A 162 -6.41 -17.44 -2.73
C TYR A 162 -6.31 -17.55 -1.21
N GLY A 163 -7.35 -17.18 -0.49
CA GLY A 163 -7.44 -17.32 0.96
C GLY A 163 -8.11 -16.12 1.62
N LYS A 164 -8.60 -16.34 2.84
CA LYS A 164 -9.23 -15.30 3.66
C LYS A 164 -8.37 -14.87 4.83
N LYS A 165 -7.27 -15.58 5.10
CA LYS A 165 -6.36 -15.31 6.23
C LYS A 165 -5.05 -14.76 5.70
N ASP A 166 -4.65 -13.65 6.26
CA ASP A 166 -3.32 -13.07 6.11
C ASP A 166 -2.71 -12.79 7.49
N LYS A 167 -1.45 -12.40 7.55
CA LYS A 167 -0.78 -12.10 8.82
C LYS A 167 -1.37 -10.91 9.59
N PHE A 168 -2.20 -10.12 8.94
CA PHE A 168 -2.86 -8.94 9.51
C PHE A 168 -4.22 -9.25 10.14
N THR A 169 -4.73 -10.50 9.99
CA THR A 169 -6.02 -10.92 10.59
C THR A 169 -5.91 -11.28 12.05
N SER A 170 -4.71 -11.48 12.59
CA SER A 170 -4.48 -11.82 14.00
C SER A 170 -4.71 -10.69 15.00
N GLY A 171 -4.90 -9.45 14.52
CA GLY A 171 -5.21 -8.28 15.35
C GLY A 171 -6.68 -8.10 15.73
N GLU A 172 -7.60 -8.89 15.16
CA GLU A 172 -9.03 -8.78 15.44
C GLU A 172 -9.48 -9.61 16.67
N LYS A 173 -8.52 -10.27 17.37
CA LYS A 173 -8.79 -11.00 18.61
C LYS A 173 -7.74 -10.62 19.67
N LYS A 174 -7.89 -9.46 20.27
CA LYS A 174 -7.45 -9.21 21.66
C LYS A 174 -8.18 -8.00 22.22
#